data_157021aed5957f368e945ebddaf3b252
#
_entry.id   157021aed5957f368e945ebddaf3b252
#
_cell.length_a   1.000
_cell.length_b   1.000
_cell.length_c   1.000
_cell.angle_alpha   90.00
_cell.angle_beta   90.00
_cell.angle_gamma   90.00
#
_symmetry.space_group_name_H-M   'P 1'
#
loop_
_entity.id
_entity.type
_entity.pdbx_description
1 polymer ?
#
loop_
_entity_poly.entity_id
_entity_poly.type
_entity_poly.pdbx_seq_one_letter_code
_entity_poly.pdbx_strand_id
1 'polypeptide(L)'
;KALLGTFDEGFLRLPPEVIITSMKEHQRYFPVFKDGKLSNHFVVVSNAVTDDYTKVIEGNQRVLKPRLTDALFFYDNDLKRGLSIEGLEKVQFMDGLGSLKDKIDREEKIALYLVDKYSYKFDKKFDILKPLMSQAIRLAKADLTSEMVYEFTELQGLMGYYYATALGKETEVCEAIKEQYMPVGEGAELPGSLFSAIVAMAVKLDTLLGLFSVGKIPTGSKDPFALRRAVNGIVRIAVEYGLPFDVNST
;
A
#
# COMPACT_ATOMS: atom_id res chain seq x y z
N LYS A 1 33.62 2.92 6.93
CA LYS A 1 33.33 3.52 8.25
C LYS A 1 31.88 3.93 8.31
N ALA A 2 31.17 3.64 9.41
CA ALA A 2 29.81 4.14 9.65
C ALA A 2 29.91 5.60 10.15
N LEU A 3 29.09 6.47 9.57
CA LEU A 3 29.05 7.90 9.86
C LEU A 3 27.61 8.29 10.20
N LEU A 4 27.43 9.10 11.24
CA LEU A 4 26.12 9.60 11.64
C LEU A 4 25.86 10.96 11.02
N GLY A 5 24.79 11.07 10.24
CA GLY A 5 24.27 12.32 9.69
C GLY A 5 22.94 12.71 10.34
N THR A 6 22.52 13.93 10.08
CA THR A 6 21.25 14.50 10.56
C THR A 6 20.48 15.18 9.43
N PHE A 7 19.17 15.32 9.59
CA PHE A 7 18.32 16.14 8.76
C PHE A 7 17.41 17.01 9.63
N ASP A 8 16.76 18.01 9.05
CA ASP A 8 15.89 18.93 9.75
C ASP A 8 14.70 18.17 10.38
N GLU A 9 14.43 18.41 11.67
CA GLU A 9 13.32 17.77 12.39
C GLU A 9 11.95 18.07 11.77
N GLY A 10 11.81 19.20 11.05
CA GLY A 10 10.58 19.55 10.35
C GLY A 10 10.13 18.50 9.33
N PHE A 11 11.05 17.66 8.82
CA PHE A 11 10.69 16.55 7.92
C PHE A 11 10.04 15.37 8.64
N LEU A 12 10.15 15.27 9.97
CA LEU A 12 9.50 14.20 10.75
C LEU A 12 7.96 14.29 10.75
N ARG A 13 7.38 15.35 10.19
CA ARG A 13 5.93 15.42 9.90
C ARG A 13 5.50 14.53 8.73
N LEU A 14 6.44 14.11 7.87
CA LEU A 14 6.18 13.07 6.86
C LEU A 14 5.93 11.71 7.53
N PRO A 15 5.14 10.84 6.90
CA PRO A 15 5.08 9.44 7.30
C PRO A 15 6.48 8.85 7.40
N PRO A 16 6.80 8.09 8.46
CA PRO A 16 8.14 7.52 8.65
C PRO A 16 8.61 6.71 7.44
N GLU A 17 7.71 5.98 6.80
CA GLU A 17 8.03 5.13 5.65
C GLU A 17 8.47 5.95 4.42
N VAL A 18 7.95 7.15 4.22
CA VAL A 18 8.40 8.07 3.16
C VAL A 18 9.86 8.45 3.37
N ILE A 19 10.22 8.82 4.62
CA ILE A 19 11.60 9.16 4.97
C ILE A 19 12.52 7.95 4.82
N ILE A 20 12.09 6.78 5.32
CA ILE A 20 12.83 5.53 5.25
C ILE A 20 13.07 5.11 3.80
N THR A 21 12.05 5.20 2.94
CA THR A 21 12.16 4.89 1.51
C THR A 21 13.12 5.84 0.82
N SER A 22 12.99 7.15 1.05
CA SER A 22 13.93 8.15 0.51
C SER A 22 15.38 7.86 0.89
N MET A 23 15.62 7.40 2.11
CA MET A 23 16.94 7.03 2.59
C MET A 23 17.45 5.71 2.00
N LYS A 24 16.65 4.65 2.02
CA LYS A 24 17.08 3.30 1.64
C LYS A 24 17.21 3.13 0.14
N GLU A 25 16.16 3.45 -0.61
CA GLU A 25 16.09 3.13 -2.04
C GLU A 25 16.98 4.06 -2.87
N HIS A 26 17.03 5.34 -2.51
CA HIS A 26 17.74 6.33 -3.31
C HIS A 26 19.16 6.61 -2.83
N GLN A 27 19.45 6.50 -1.52
CA GLN A 27 20.72 6.90 -0.94
C GLN A 27 21.48 5.78 -0.24
N ARG A 28 20.84 4.64 0.01
CA ARG A 28 21.38 3.52 0.77
C ARG A 28 21.82 3.91 2.18
N TYR A 29 21.09 4.84 2.81
CA TYR A 29 21.27 5.22 4.20
C TYR A 29 20.43 4.35 5.10
N PHE A 30 20.84 4.24 6.36
CA PHE A 30 20.14 3.47 7.38
C PHE A 30 19.42 4.44 8.32
N PRO A 31 18.09 4.31 8.50
CA PRO A 31 17.35 5.11 9.46
C PRO A 31 17.77 4.78 10.88
N VAL A 32 17.75 5.77 11.76
CA VAL A 32 18.04 5.63 13.18
C VAL A 32 16.74 5.81 13.97
N PHE A 33 16.48 4.86 14.87
CA PHE A 33 15.32 4.89 15.76
C PHE A 33 15.76 5.20 17.18
N LYS A 34 14.98 6.02 17.87
CA LYS A 34 15.12 6.31 19.30
C LYS A 34 13.79 6.04 19.97
N ASP A 35 13.79 5.21 21.02
CA ASP A 35 12.58 4.83 21.77
C ASP A 35 11.44 4.32 20.87
N GLY A 36 11.80 3.52 19.82
CA GLY A 36 10.85 2.96 18.85
C GLY A 36 10.33 3.93 17.79
N LYS A 37 10.74 5.20 17.82
CA LYS A 37 10.34 6.22 16.84
C LYS A 37 11.51 6.59 15.93
N LEU A 38 11.19 6.89 14.66
CA LEU A 38 12.18 7.41 13.72
C LEU A 38 12.74 8.73 14.26
N SER A 39 14.07 8.83 14.32
CA SER A 39 14.76 10.07 14.68
C SER A 39 15.20 10.82 13.42
N ASN A 40 15.60 12.09 13.58
CA ASN A 40 16.17 12.89 12.51
C ASN A 40 17.65 12.56 12.22
N HIS A 41 18.06 11.34 12.47
CA HIS A 41 19.40 10.85 12.23
C HIS A 41 19.41 9.71 11.22
N PHE A 42 20.49 9.59 10.49
CA PHE A 42 20.75 8.46 9.59
C PHE A 42 22.20 8.03 9.66
N VAL A 43 22.44 6.79 9.32
CA VAL A 43 23.81 6.25 9.19
C VAL A 43 24.13 6.04 7.71
N VAL A 44 25.27 6.53 7.27
CA VAL A 44 25.85 6.23 5.98
C VAL A 44 27.14 5.45 6.14
N VAL A 45 27.37 4.44 5.29
CA VAL A 45 28.62 3.68 5.27
C VAL A 45 29.52 4.24 4.17
N SER A 46 30.64 4.83 4.58
CA SER A 46 31.63 5.40 3.67
C SER A 46 32.85 4.51 3.56
N ASN A 47 33.34 4.34 2.34
CA ASN A 47 34.63 3.70 2.03
C ASN A 47 35.75 4.72 1.75
N ALA A 48 35.47 6.02 1.90
CA ALA A 48 36.48 7.06 1.77
C ALA A 48 37.63 6.86 2.77
N VAL A 49 38.87 7.08 2.32
CA VAL A 49 40.06 7.09 3.18
C VAL A 49 40.40 8.54 3.46
N THR A 50 40.06 8.99 4.68
CA THR A 50 40.32 10.37 5.14
C THR A 50 40.38 10.39 6.66
N ASP A 51 41.08 11.37 7.22
CA ASP A 51 41.13 11.62 8.66
C ASP A 51 39.94 12.46 9.10
N ASP A 52 39.39 13.31 8.22
CA ASP A 52 38.23 14.16 8.50
C ASP A 52 37.02 13.74 7.62
N TYR A 53 35.99 13.22 8.28
CA TYR A 53 34.75 12.80 7.65
C TYR A 53 33.66 13.88 7.62
N THR A 54 33.92 15.10 8.14
CA THR A 54 32.91 16.19 8.23
C THR A 54 32.33 16.49 6.86
N LYS A 55 33.19 16.68 5.84
CA LYS A 55 32.73 16.97 4.47
C LYS A 55 31.91 15.82 3.86
N VAL A 56 32.21 14.57 4.22
CA VAL A 56 31.45 13.41 3.78
C VAL A 56 30.03 13.43 4.38
N ILE A 57 29.94 13.70 5.70
CA ILE A 57 28.64 13.81 6.39
C ILE A 57 27.83 14.96 5.81
N GLU A 58 28.40 16.18 5.72
CA GLU A 58 27.75 17.34 5.12
C GLU A 58 27.27 17.11 3.70
N GLY A 59 28.09 16.43 2.88
CA GLY A 59 27.74 16.06 1.51
C GLY A 59 26.48 15.16 1.47
N ASN A 60 26.42 14.13 2.33
CA ASN A 60 25.27 13.23 2.41
C ASN A 60 24.01 13.94 2.94
N GLN A 61 24.13 14.82 3.95
CA GLN A 61 23.04 15.65 4.44
C GLN A 61 22.51 16.58 3.33
N ARG A 62 23.40 17.18 2.55
CA ARG A 62 23.06 18.05 1.41
C ARG A 62 22.31 17.31 0.31
N VAL A 63 22.61 16.04 0.07
CA VAL A 63 21.92 15.21 -0.93
C VAL A 63 20.54 14.76 -0.44
N LEU A 64 20.40 14.45 0.85
CA LEU A 64 19.10 14.00 1.42
C LEU A 64 18.07 15.15 1.51
N LYS A 65 18.51 16.37 1.84
CA LYS A 65 17.64 17.52 2.06
C LYS A 65 16.68 17.82 0.90
N PRO A 66 17.10 17.97 -0.37
CA PRO A 66 16.19 18.20 -1.49
C PRO A 66 15.13 17.12 -1.62
N ARG A 67 15.52 15.86 -1.50
CA ARG A 67 14.59 14.73 -1.61
C ARG A 67 13.48 14.75 -0.55
N LEU A 68 13.84 15.04 0.70
CA LEU A 68 12.84 15.21 1.76
C LEU A 68 12.00 16.48 1.55
N THR A 69 12.56 17.53 0.96
CA THR A 69 11.83 18.75 0.61
C THR A 69 10.79 18.46 -0.47
N ASP A 70 11.17 17.73 -1.52
CA ASP A 70 10.26 17.32 -2.60
C ASP A 70 9.15 16.40 -2.05
N ALA A 71 9.51 15.39 -1.24
CA ALA A 71 8.55 14.50 -0.60
C ALA A 71 7.55 15.28 0.27
N LEU A 72 8.02 16.29 1.01
CA LEU A 72 7.15 17.12 1.83
C LEU A 72 6.20 17.98 0.98
N PHE A 73 6.68 18.49 -0.13
CA PHE A 73 5.88 19.23 -1.10
C PHE A 73 4.79 18.35 -1.72
N PHE A 74 5.13 17.13 -2.16
CA PHE A 74 4.15 16.15 -2.69
C PHE A 74 3.11 15.78 -1.63
N TYR A 75 3.55 15.50 -0.41
CA TYR A 75 2.64 15.16 0.70
C TYR A 75 1.63 16.28 0.98
N ASP A 76 2.11 17.54 1.05
CA ASP A 76 1.25 18.69 1.29
C ASP A 76 0.27 18.95 0.14
N ASN A 77 0.69 18.76 -1.10
CA ASN A 77 -0.17 18.89 -2.28
C ASN A 77 -1.25 17.80 -2.30
N ASP A 78 -0.86 16.55 -2.07
CA ASP A 78 -1.78 15.42 -2.05
C ASP A 78 -2.83 15.56 -0.93
N LEU A 79 -2.42 16.02 0.27
CA LEU A 79 -3.36 16.32 1.35
C LEU A 79 -4.38 17.40 0.98
N LYS A 80 -3.96 18.46 0.29
CA LYS A 80 -4.85 19.53 -0.19
C LYS A 80 -5.81 19.03 -1.27
N ARG A 81 -5.33 18.18 -2.17
CA ARG A 81 -6.15 17.60 -3.24
C ARG A 81 -7.13 16.57 -2.70
N GLY A 82 -6.77 15.86 -1.63
CA GLY A 82 -7.52 14.75 -1.06
C GLY A 82 -7.45 13.49 -1.92
N LEU A 83 -8.10 12.41 -1.43
CA LEU A 83 -8.22 11.14 -2.15
C LEU A 83 -9.36 11.21 -3.18
N SER A 84 -9.05 10.99 -4.45
CA SER A 84 -10.02 10.94 -5.55
C SER A 84 -9.71 9.77 -6.47
N ILE A 85 -10.76 9.14 -7.00
CA ILE A 85 -10.66 8.15 -8.07
C ILE A 85 -10.75 8.78 -9.47
N GLU A 86 -10.91 10.10 -9.55
CA GLU A 86 -10.89 10.83 -10.80
C GLU A 86 -9.54 10.65 -11.49
N GLY A 87 -9.58 10.35 -12.78
CA GLY A 87 -8.38 10.05 -13.56
C GLY A 87 -8.04 8.55 -13.65
N LEU A 88 -8.53 7.70 -12.75
CA LEU A 88 -8.29 6.25 -12.82
C LEU A 88 -9.00 5.59 -14.02
N GLU A 89 -10.02 6.23 -14.58
CA GLU A 89 -10.63 5.82 -15.85
C GLU A 89 -9.68 5.95 -17.05
N LYS A 90 -8.65 6.78 -16.96
CA LYS A 90 -7.62 6.98 -18.00
C LYS A 90 -6.41 6.05 -17.83
N VAL A 91 -6.31 5.39 -16.69
CA VAL A 91 -5.21 4.46 -16.39
C VAL A 91 -5.66 3.06 -16.77
N GLN A 92 -5.08 2.52 -17.85
CA GLN A 92 -5.39 1.16 -18.30
C GLN A 92 -4.87 0.14 -17.28
N PHE A 93 -5.74 -0.80 -16.86
CA PHE A 93 -5.33 -1.91 -16.01
C PHE A 93 -4.72 -3.03 -16.84
N MET A 94 -5.47 -3.53 -17.81
CA MET A 94 -5.04 -4.62 -18.68
C MET A 94 -5.89 -4.59 -19.96
N ASP A 95 -5.28 -4.98 -21.08
CA ASP A 95 -6.01 -5.14 -22.33
C ASP A 95 -7.12 -6.19 -22.18
N GLY A 96 -8.32 -5.83 -22.59
CA GLY A 96 -9.54 -6.63 -22.41
C GLY A 96 -10.20 -6.55 -21.02
N LEU A 97 -9.59 -5.88 -20.03
CA LEU A 97 -10.15 -5.71 -18.67
C LEU A 97 -10.49 -4.25 -18.33
N GLY A 98 -10.19 -3.31 -19.24
CA GLY A 98 -10.49 -1.90 -19.06
C GLY A 98 -9.51 -1.14 -18.17
N SER A 99 -10.01 -0.07 -17.55
CA SER A 99 -9.26 0.85 -16.72
C SER A 99 -9.13 0.39 -15.27
N LEU A 100 -8.34 1.13 -14.47
CA LEU A 100 -8.33 0.94 -13.01
C LEU A 100 -9.69 1.28 -12.37
N LYS A 101 -10.45 2.20 -12.96
CA LYS A 101 -11.82 2.48 -12.52
C LYS A 101 -12.73 1.26 -12.73
N ASP A 102 -12.65 0.60 -13.89
CA ASP A 102 -13.40 -0.63 -14.15
C ASP A 102 -13.01 -1.76 -13.19
N LYS A 103 -11.72 -1.84 -12.84
CA LYS A 103 -11.21 -2.77 -11.83
C LYS A 103 -11.84 -2.50 -10.46
N ILE A 104 -11.87 -1.25 -10.00
CA ILE A 104 -12.50 -0.87 -8.74
C ILE A 104 -13.97 -1.25 -8.70
N ASP A 105 -14.70 -1.02 -9.80
CA ASP A 105 -16.14 -1.34 -9.90
C ASP A 105 -16.38 -2.86 -9.82
N ARG A 106 -15.48 -3.69 -10.33
CA ARG A 106 -15.54 -5.15 -10.19
C ARG A 106 -15.18 -5.59 -8.76
N GLU A 107 -14.10 -5.04 -8.19
CA GLU A 107 -13.69 -5.32 -6.82
C GLU A 107 -14.80 -4.97 -5.81
N GLU A 108 -15.52 -3.86 -6.03
CA GLU A 108 -16.65 -3.47 -5.18
C GLU A 108 -17.78 -4.49 -5.23
N LYS A 109 -18.14 -4.98 -6.42
CA LYS A 109 -19.16 -6.03 -6.57
C LYS A 109 -18.77 -7.31 -5.84
N ILE A 110 -17.50 -7.73 -5.98
CA ILE A 110 -16.97 -8.91 -5.29
C ILE A 110 -16.98 -8.70 -3.78
N ALA A 111 -16.52 -7.56 -3.30
CA ALA A 111 -16.47 -7.26 -1.86
C ALA A 111 -17.88 -7.26 -1.24
N LEU A 112 -18.85 -6.63 -1.90
CA LEU A 112 -20.25 -6.60 -1.44
C LEU A 112 -20.88 -8.00 -1.44
N TYR A 113 -20.60 -8.82 -2.44
CA TYR A 113 -21.00 -10.22 -2.46
C TYR A 113 -20.40 -11.01 -1.27
N LEU A 114 -19.11 -10.82 -0.99
CA LEU A 114 -18.45 -11.48 0.15
C LEU A 114 -19.01 -11.00 1.50
N VAL A 115 -19.33 -9.71 1.62
CA VAL A 115 -20.01 -9.16 2.80
C VAL A 115 -21.38 -9.81 3.01
N ASP A 116 -22.16 -9.97 1.94
CA ASP A 116 -23.46 -10.67 2.01
C ASP A 116 -23.28 -12.12 2.46
N LYS A 117 -22.37 -12.83 1.81
CA LYS A 117 -22.08 -14.26 2.06
C LYS A 117 -21.62 -14.52 3.50
N TYR A 118 -20.81 -13.62 4.06
CA TYR A 118 -20.20 -13.78 5.38
C TYR A 118 -20.78 -12.82 6.44
N SER A 119 -21.94 -12.22 6.19
CA SER A 119 -22.58 -11.25 7.08
C SER A 119 -22.72 -11.73 8.52
N TYR A 120 -22.94 -13.04 8.73
CA TYR A 120 -23.05 -13.68 10.03
C TYR A 120 -21.77 -13.66 10.89
N LYS A 121 -20.63 -13.29 10.30
CA LYS A 121 -19.33 -13.19 11.00
C LYS A 121 -19.00 -11.77 11.45
N PHE A 122 -19.80 -10.79 11.08
CA PHE A 122 -19.59 -9.40 11.45
C PHE A 122 -20.49 -9.00 12.62
N ASP A 123 -19.91 -8.29 13.58
CA ASP A 123 -20.68 -7.72 14.71
C ASP A 123 -21.51 -6.50 14.30
N LYS A 124 -21.17 -5.86 13.20
CA LYS A 124 -21.86 -4.68 12.68
C LYS A 124 -23.09 -5.04 11.87
N LYS A 125 -24.12 -4.18 12.00
CA LYS A 125 -25.32 -4.28 11.16
C LYS A 125 -24.95 -4.08 9.68
N PHE A 126 -25.61 -4.82 8.85
CA PHE A 126 -25.43 -4.86 7.40
C PHE A 126 -25.54 -3.47 6.73
N ASP A 127 -26.50 -2.67 7.15
CA ASP A 127 -26.73 -1.31 6.60
C ASP A 127 -25.57 -0.34 6.87
N ILE A 128 -24.75 -0.62 7.89
CA ILE A 128 -23.54 0.14 8.20
C ILE A 128 -22.34 -0.45 7.47
N LEU A 129 -22.27 -1.76 7.40
CA LEU A 129 -21.11 -2.48 6.86
C LEU A 129 -20.94 -2.26 5.36
N LYS A 130 -22.02 -2.32 4.57
CA LYS A 130 -21.94 -2.17 3.10
C LYS A 130 -21.41 -0.81 2.65
N PRO A 131 -21.91 0.32 3.16
CA PRO A 131 -21.33 1.63 2.78
C PRO A 131 -19.87 1.77 3.14
N LEU A 132 -19.43 1.25 4.29
CA LEU A 132 -18.01 1.27 4.68
C LEU A 132 -17.16 0.41 3.76
N MET A 133 -17.64 -0.78 3.40
CA MET A 133 -16.94 -1.67 2.46
C MET A 133 -16.81 -1.04 1.07
N SER A 134 -17.89 -0.46 0.56
CA SER A 134 -17.88 0.29 -0.69
C SER A 134 -16.88 1.44 -0.65
N GLN A 135 -16.86 2.22 0.44
CA GLN A 135 -15.91 3.31 0.62
C GLN A 135 -14.47 2.80 0.64
N ALA A 136 -14.18 1.72 1.37
CA ALA A 136 -12.84 1.15 1.45
C ALA A 136 -12.33 0.72 0.07
N ILE A 137 -13.12 -0.02 -0.69
CA ILE A 137 -12.76 -0.47 -2.05
C ILE A 137 -12.55 0.72 -2.99
N ARG A 138 -13.45 1.69 -2.98
CA ARG A 138 -13.34 2.87 -3.85
C ARG A 138 -12.10 3.69 -3.56
N LEU A 139 -11.71 3.83 -2.31
CA LEU A 139 -10.53 4.60 -1.92
C LEU A 139 -9.24 3.78 -1.96
N ALA A 140 -9.31 2.46 -2.02
CA ALA A 140 -8.15 1.57 -1.94
C ALA A 140 -7.06 1.84 -2.98
N LYS A 141 -7.42 2.40 -4.14
CA LYS A 141 -6.49 2.73 -5.24
C LYS A 141 -6.43 4.23 -5.55
N ALA A 142 -7.06 5.05 -4.74
CA ALA A 142 -7.10 6.50 -4.98
C ALA A 142 -5.72 7.16 -4.86
N ASP A 143 -4.82 6.57 -4.08
CA ASP A 143 -3.44 7.04 -3.93
C ASP A 143 -2.56 6.83 -5.18
N LEU A 144 -2.97 5.97 -6.11
CA LEU A 144 -2.25 5.78 -7.39
C LEU A 144 -2.24 7.05 -8.27
N THR A 145 -3.10 8.03 -8.00
CA THR A 145 -3.09 9.33 -8.66
C THR A 145 -2.32 10.39 -7.88
N SER A 146 -1.73 10.05 -6.73
CA SER A 146 -0.99 10.98 -5.89
C SER A 146 0.42 11.23 -6.43
N GLU A 147 0.95 12.45 -6.18
CA GLU A 147 2.33 12.78 -6.52
C GLU A 147 3.31 11.90 -5.75
N MET A 148 2.98 11.61 -4.48
CA MET A 148 3.82 10.75 -3.63
C MET A 148 3.95 9.34 -4.19
N VAL A 149 2.86 8.68 -4.59
CA VAL A 149 2.92 7.31 -5.13
C VAL A 149 3.50 7.29 -6.54
N TYR A 150 3.37 8.37 -7.30
CA TYR A 150 4.06 8.50 -8.59
C TYR A 150 5.58 8.47 -8.44
N GLU A 151 6.13 9.15 -7.42
CA GLU A 151 7.57 9.17 -7.13
C GLU A 151 8.03 7.91 -6.36
N PHE A 152 7.22 7.43 -5.42
CA PHE A 152 7.52 6.29 -4.52
C PHE A 152 6.46 5.20 -4.70
N THR A 153 6.54 4.46 -5.79
CA THR A 153 5.54 3.45 -6.18
C THR A 153 5.36 2.32 -5.16
N GLU A 154 6.38 2.02 -4.38
CA GLU A 154 6.37 1.03 -3.29
C GLU A 154 5.49 1.44 -2.11
N LEU A 155 5.13 2.72 -1.99
CA LEU A 155 4.26 3.24 -0.93
C LEU A 155 2.77 3.19 -1.28
N GLN A 156 2.40 2.60 -2.42
CA GLN A 156 0.99 2.42 -2.78
C GLN A 156 0.23 1.63 -1.70
N GLY A 157 -0.99 2.03 -1.43
CA GLY A 157 -1.83 1.51 -0.35
C GLY A 157 -1.48 2.14 1.00
N LEU A 158 -0.21 2.24 1.34
CA LEU A 158 0.23 2.89 2.58
C LEU A 158 -0.04 4.41 2.55
N MET A 159 0.23 5.06 1.43
CA MET A 159 -0.11 6.49 1.28
C MET A 159 -1.61 6.71 1.29
N GLY A 160 -2.38 5.81 0.67
CA GLY A 160 -3.83 5.80 0.77
C GLY A 160 -4.34 5.78 2.21
N TYR A 161 -3.72 4.95 3.06
CA TYR A 161 -3.98 4.90 4.49
C TYR A 161 -3.73 6.26 5.18
N TYR A 162 -2.57 6.86 4.97
CA TYR A 162 -2.22 8.14 5.59
C TYR A 162 -3.16 9.26 5.16
N TYR A 163 -3.49 9.33 3.88
CA TYR A 163 -4.41 10.34 3.35
C TYR A 163 -5.85 10.11 3.84
N ALA A 164 -6.33 8.86 3.87
CA ALA A 164 -7.66 8.53 4.40
C ALA A 164 -7.76 8.91 5.89
N THR A 165 -6.71 8.62 6.67
CA THR A 165 -6.63 8.99 8.08
C THR A 165 -6.66 10.51 8.26
N ALA A 166 -5.88 11.26 7.48
CA ALA A 166 -5.87 12.73 7.52
C ALA A 166 -7.22 13.35 7.12
N LEU A 167 -7.98 12.67 6.26
CA LEU A 167 -9.36 13.04 5.87
C LEU A 167 -10.42 12.62 6.89
N GLY A 168 -10.03 12.04 8.02
CA GLY A 168 -10.95 11.62 9.09
C GLY A 168 -11.87 10.46 8.70
N LYS A 169 -11.42 9.56 7.82
CA LYS A 169 -12.17 8.33 7.50
C LYS A 169 -12.14 7.36 8.68
N GLU A 170 -13.12 6.48 8.73
CA GLU A 170 -13.19 5.44 9.76
C GLU A 170 -11.93 4.58 9.76
N THR A 171 -11.45 4.23 10.95
CA THR A 171 -10.20 3.46 11.13
C THR A 171 -10.23 2.16 10.33
N GLU A 172 -11.36 1.46 10.29
CA GLU A 172 -11.51 0.22 9.52
C GLU A 172 -11.32 0.43 8.01
N VAL A 173 -11.81 1.55 7.48
CA VAL A 173 -11.62 1.92 6.08
C VAL A 173 -10.14 2.21 5.81
N CYS A 174 -9.50 2.97 6.69
CA CYS A 174 -8.09 3.31 6.56
C CYS A 174 -7.19 2.05 6.58
N GLU A 175 -7.39 1.17 7.58
CA GLU A 175 -6.62 -0.08 7.68
C GLU A 175 -6.86 -0.99 6.47
N ALA A 176 -8.09 -1.11 5.98
CA ALA A 176 -8.39 -1.90 4.80
C ALA A 176 -7.69 -1.37 3.52
N ILE A 177 -7.57 -0.05 3.37
CA ILE A 177 -6.80 0.57 2.28
C ILE A 177 -5.33 0.15 2.36
N LYS A 178 -4.72 0.18 3.55
CA LYS A 178 -3.34 -0.25 3.79
C LYS A 178 -3.13 -1.73 3.49
N GLU A 179 -4.08 -2.55 3.92
CA GLU A 179 -3.96 -4.02 3.92
C GLU A 179 -4.50 -4.68 2.63
N GLN A 180 -5.00 -3.91 1.67
CA GLN A 180 -5.63 -4.42 0.44
C GLN A 180 -4.79 -5.43 -0.35
N TYR A 181 -3.47 -5.35 -0.25
CA TYR A 181 -2.55 -6.26 -0.95
C TYR A 181 -2.09 -7.44 -0.10
N MET A 182 -2.39 -7.47 1.19
CA MET A 182 -1.98 -8.55 2.10
C MET A 182 -2.74 -9.86 1.83
N PRO A 183 -2.08 -11.01 2.08
CA PRO A 183 -0.66 -11.17 2.27
C PRO A 183 0.11 -10.97 0.96
N VAL A 184 1.31 -10.39 1.04
CA VAL A 184 2.14 -10.09 -0.14
C VAL A 184 3.02 -11.28 -0.57
N GLY A 185 3.09 -12.34 0.23
CA GLY A 185 3.90 -13.52 -0.05
C GLY A 185 3.67 -14.66 0.92
N GLU A 186 4.43 -15.73 0.75
CA GLU A 186 4.44 -16.87 1.65
C GLU A 186 5.01 -16.44 3.01
N GLY A 187 4.33 -16.81 4.10
CA GLY A 187 4.71 -16.42 5.46
C GLY A 187 4.45 -14.95 5.82
N ALA A 188 4.03 -14.09 4.87
CA ALA A 188 3.69 -12.69 5.15
C ALA A 188 2.46 -12.59 6.06
N GLU A 189 2.37 -11.49 6.80
CA GLU A 189 1.22 -11.17 7.65
C GLU A 189 -0.09 -11.15 6.86
N LEU A 190 -1.16 -11.55 7.52
CA LEU A 190 -2.53 -11.47 7.01
C LEU A 190 -3.17 -10.11 7.40
N PRO A 191 -4.23 -9.67 6.70
CA PRO A 191 -5.00 -8.51 7.15
C PRO A 191 -5.44 -8.66 8.61
N GLY A 192 -5.38 -7.56 9.36
CA GLY A 192 -5.60 -7.57 10.81
C GLY A 192 -7.07 -7.68 11.25
N SER A 193 -8.02 -7.58 10.31
CA SER A 193 -9.46 -7.68 10.59
C SER A 193 -10.20 -8.42 9.48
N LEU A 194 -11.37 -8.97 9.81
CA LEU A 194 -12.24 -9.58 8.80
C LEU A 194 -12.64 -8.56 7.72
N PHE A 195 -12.84 -7.30 8.09
CA PHE A 195 -13.17 -6.24 7.16
C PHE A 195 -12.05 -6.03 6.12
N SER A 196 -10.82 -5.84 6.57
CA SER A 196 -9.64 -5.76 5.68
C SER A 196 -9.42 -7.03 4.87
N ALA A 197 -9.69 -8.20 5.47
CA ALA A 197 -9.58 -9.49 4.82
C ALA A 197 -10.52 -9.62 3.60
N ILE A 198 -11.76 -9.15 3.72
CA ILE A 198 -12.72 -9.12 2.60
C ILE A 198 -12.23 -8.19 1.48
N VAL A 199 -11.70 -7.00 1.83
CA VAL A 199 -11.11 -6.08 0.84
C VAL A 199 -9.94 -6.77 0.11
N ALA A 200 -9.00 -7.36 0.84
CA ALA A 200 -7.86 -8.06 0.25
C ALA A 200 -8.27 -9.26 -0.61
N MET A 201 -9.29 -10.02 -0.20
CA MET A 201 -9.85 -11.11 -1.01
C MET A 201 -10.47 -10.59 -2.30
N ALA A 202 -11.26 -9.51 -2.25
CA ALA A 202 -11.89 -8.93 -3.44
C ALA A 202 -10.86 -8.47 -4.47
N VAL A 203 -9.79 -7.80 -4.02
CA VAL A 203 -8.67 -7.37 -4.87
C VAL A 203 -7.97 -8.56 -5.54
N LYS A 204 -7.72 -9.64 -4.79
CA LYS A 204 -7.07 -10.85 -5.30
C LYS A 204 -7.98 -11.64 -6.24
N LEU A 205 -9.26 -11.75 -5.92
CA LEU A 205 -10.26 -12.45 -6.74
C LEU A 205 -10.48 -11.73 -8.08
N ASP A 206 -10.64 -10.40 -8.10
CA ASP A 206 -10.76 -9.66 -9.35
C ASP A 206 -9.52 -9.85 -10.23
N THR A 207 -8.33 -9.78 -9.63
CA THR A 207 -7.08 -9.97 -10.36
C THR A 207 -7.00 -11.38 -10.95
N LEU A 208 -7.32 -12.42 -10.16
CA LEU A 208 -7.26 -13.81 -10.58
C LEU A 208 -8.27 -14.10 -11.71
N LEU A 209 -9.54 -13.79 -11.46
CA LEU A 209 -10.63 -14.09 -12.40
C LEU A 209 -10.52 -13.22 -13.67
N GLY A 210 -10.19 -11.94 -13.51
CA GLY A 210 -10.00 -11.04 -14.64
C GLY A 210 -8.87 -11.50 -15.55
N LEU A 211 -7.69 -11.81 -15.01
CA LEU A 211 -6.57 -12.28 -15.83
C LEU A 211 -6.84 -13.64 -16.48
N PHE A 212 -7.52 -14.54 -15.79
CA PHE A 212 -7.96 -15.81 -16.41
C PHE A 212 -8.93 -15.59 -17.58
N SER A 213 -9.86 -14.65 -17.45
CA SER A 213 -10.84 -14.36 -18.53
C SER A 213 -10.20 -13.86 -19.82
N VAL A 214 -9.02 -13.24 -19.73
CA VAL A 214 -8.23 -12.79 -20.91
C VAL A 214 -7.06 -13.73 -21.23
N GLY A 215 -7.11 -14.97 -20.75
CA GLY A 215 -6.17 -16.04 -21.11
C GLY A 215 -4.78 -15.92 -20.47
N LYS A 216 -4.60 -15.06 -19.44
CA LYS A 216 -3.34 -14.91 -18.72
C LYS A 216 -3.17 -15.96 -17.63
N ILE A 217 -3.03 -17.23 -18.02
CA ILE A 217 -2.91 -18.36 -17.11
C ILE A 217 -1.43 -18.66 -16.85
N PRO A 218 -1.00 -18.85 -15.57
CA PRO A 218 0.37 -19.22 -15.24
C PRO A 218 0.76 -20.58 -15.82
N THR A 219 1.95 -20.71 -16.38
CA THR A 219 2.46 -21.95 -16.95
C THR A 219 3.82 -22.33 -16.35
N GLY A 220 3.97 -23.56 -15.84
CA GLY A 220 5.24 -24.07 -15.30
C GLY A 220 5.88 -23.09 -14.30
N SER A 221 7.07 -22.58 -14.60
CA SER A 221 7.78 -21.58 -13.77
C SER A 221 7.39 -20.13 -14.04
N LYS A 222 6.55 -19.84 -15.07
CA LYS A 222 6.20 -18.48 -15.47
C LYS A 222 4.88 -18.05 -14.83
N ASP A 223 4.96 -17.08 -13.94
CA ASP A 223 3.82 -16.41 -13.31
C ASP A 223 4.11 -14.90 -13.18
N PRO A 224 4.09 -14.17 -14.31
CA PRO A 224 4.45 -12.74 -14.33
C PRO A 224 3.48 -11.86 -13.53
N PHE A 225 2.26 -12.34 -13.29
CA PHE A 225 1.21 -11.63 -12.56
C PHE A 225 1.04 -12.11 -11.12
N ALA A 226 1.89 -13.02 -10.65
CA ALA A 226 1.85 -13.57 -9.30
C ALA A 226 0.48 -14.20 -8.92
N LEU A 227 -0.19 -14.83 -9.86
CA LEU A 227 -1.53 -15.42 -9.64
C LEU A 227 -1.51 -16.56 -8.64
N ARG A 228 -0.42 -17.35 -8.57
CA ARG A 228 -0.26 -18.39 -7.55
C ARG A 228 -0.18 -17.77 -6.14
N ARG A 229 0.51 -16.62 -6.00
CA ARG A 229 0.54 -15.89 -4.73
C ARG A 229 -0.83 -15.34 -4.38
N ALA A 230 -1.60 -14.85 -5.35
CA ALA A 230 -2.97 -14.40 -5.14
C ALA A 230 -3.87 -15.52 -4.61
N VAL A 231 -3.84 -16.71 -5.26
CA VAL A 231 -4.60 -17.90 -4.81
C VAL A 231 -4.18 -18.31 -3.39
N ASN A 232 -2.87 -18.43 -3.13
CA ASN A 232 -2.38 -18.77 -1.79
C ASN A 232 -2.84 -17.75 -0.74
N GLY A 233 -2.82 -16.47 -1.07
CA GLY A 233 -3.34 -15.41 -0.22
C GLY A 233 -4.83 -15.56 0.09
N ILE A 234 -5.66 -15.86 -0.91
CA ILE A 234 -7.10 -16.12 -0.73
C ILE A 234 -7.32 -17.32 0.20
N VAL A 235 -6.61 -18.42 -0.03
CA VAL A 235 -6.73 -19.63 0.79
C VAL A 235 -6.32 -19.35 2.24
N ARG A 236 -5.20 -18.69 2.45
CA ARG A 236 -4.73 -18.33 3.80
C ARG A 236 -5.73 -17.44 4.55
N ILE A 237 -6.28 -16.43 3.89
CA ILE A 237 -7.32 -15.58 4.47
C ILE A 237 -8.57 -16.41 4.81
N ALA A 238 -9.02 -17.26 3.88
CA ALA A 238 -10.20 -18.08 4.10
C ALA A 238 -10.04 -19.03 5.29
N VAL A 239 -8.87 -19.64 5.45
CA VAL A 239 -8.55 -20.52 6.58
C VAL A 239 -8.50 -19.74 7.90
N GLU A 240 -7.76 -18.62 7.95
CA GLU A 240 -7.58 -17.80 9.15
C GLU A 240 -8.91 -17.29 9.70
N TYR A 241 -9.75 -16.76 8.82
CA TYR A 241 -11.04 -16.20 9.22
C TYR A 241 -12.19 -17.23 9.22
N GLY A 242 -11.89 -18.50 8.94
CA GLY A 242 -12.89 -19.58 8.87
C GLY A 242 -14.01 -19.26 7.87
N LEU A 243 -13.64 -18.81 6.67
CA LEU A 243 -14.59 -18.47 5.60
C LEU A 243 -14.78 -19.71 4.69
N PRO A 244 -15.98 -20.33 4.69
CA PRO A 244 -16.27 -21.40 3.73
C PRO A 244 -16.21 -20.86 2.31
N PHE A 245 -15.22 -21.30 1.54
CA PHE A 245 -15.00 -20.88 0.17
C PHE A 245 -14.99 -22.07 -0.76
N ASP A 246 -16.02 -22.20 -1.61
CA ASP A 246 -16.12 -23.23 -2.63
C ASP A 246 -15.95 -22.62 -4.01
N VAL A 247 -14.86 -22.98 -4.67
CA VAL A 247 -14.50 -22.47 -6.00
C VAL A 247 -15.53 -22.83 -7.08
N ASN A 248 -16.28 -23.95 -6.88
CA ASN A 248 -17.26 -24.42 -7.86
C ASN A 248 -18.63 -23.77 -7.71
N SER A 249 -18.91 -23.15 -6.57
CA SER A 249 -20.21 -22.54 -6.24
C SER A 249 -20.14 -21.02 -6.04
N THR A 250 -18.98 -20.44 -6.25
CA THR A 250 -18.74 -19.00 -6.13
C THR A 250 -18.35 -18.43 -7.48
#